data_f8acd82da6bc9f7709d0be8682d318f0
#
_entry.id   f8acd82da6bc9f7709d0be8682d318f0
#
_cell.length_a   1.000
_cell.length_b   1.000
_cell.length_c   1.000
_cell.angle_alpha   90.00
_cell.angle_beta   90.00
_cell.angle_gamma   90.00
#
_symmetry.space_group_name_H-M   'P 1'
#
loop_
_entity.id
_entity.type
_entity.pdbx_description
1 polymer ?
#
loop_
_entity_poly.entity_id
_entity_poly.type
_entity_poly.pdbx_seq_one_letter_code
_entity_poly.pdbx_strand_id
1 'polypeptide(L)'
;HQSADGRQFFVSHGDEFDSAIHAGVFWSLVGDFSHTLLLRLNTLVNGARRFLKLPYWSLAGHIKNKIGKAAEFIRRFELIAAHKARELSYDGYICGHIHQSGMRRINGVLYCNDGDWVEHCTALVEEKNGQFSLVHWADRKEVLLREQELPEHWDALPQSPVTEGGRIS
;
A
#
# COMPACT_ATOMS: atom_id res chain seq x y z
N HIS A 1 14.07 11.37 14.46
CA HIS A 1 13.15 12.47 14.81
C HIS A 1 12.55 12.23 16.20
N GLN A 2 12.49 13.28 17.00
CA GLN A 2 11.76 13.25 18.27
C GLN A 2 10.53 14.15 18.14
N SER A 3 9.36 13.59 18.36
CA SER A 3 8.10 14.32 18.29
C SER A 3 7.86 15.17 19.53
N ALA A 4 6.94 16.13 19.45
CA ALA A 4 6.64 17.08 20.53
C ALA A 4 6.12 16.41 21.81
N ASP A 5 5.55 15.21 21.73
CA ASP A 5 5.14 14.38 22.87
C ASP A 5 6.27 13.49 23.44
N GLY A 6 7.49 13.60 22.89
CA GLY A 6 8.68 12.92 23.36
C GLY A 6 8.96 11.56 22.75
N ARG A 7 8.06 11.03 21.90
CA ARG A 7 8.29 9.77 21.17
C ARG A 7 9.45 9.91 20.18
N GLN A 8 10.14 8.80 19.93
CA GLN A 8 11.28 8.75 19.01
C GLN A 8 10.92 7.97 17.75
N PHE A 9 11.20 8.54 16.58
CA PHE A 9 10.92 7.94 15.28
C PHE A 9 12.21 7.72 14.49
N PHE A 10 12.37 6.53 13.95
CA PHE A 10 13.37 6.27 12.92
C PHE A 10 12.86 6.80 11.59
N VAL A 11 13.66 7.62 10.90
CA VAL A 11 13.30 8.20 9.62
C VAL A 11 14.30 7.74 8.58
N SER A 12 13.85 7.11 7.52
CA SER A 12 14.69 6.73 6.37
C SER A 12 13.89 6.85 5.08
N HIS A 13 14.56 6.68 3.93
CA HIS A 13 13.85 6.60 2.66
C HIS A 13 13.06 5.31 2.54
N GLY A 14 13.61 4.17 2.96
CA GLY A 14 12.97 2.85 2.91
C GLY A 14 13.57 1.91 1.86
N ASP A 15 14.48 2.38 1.00
CA ASP A 15 15.16 1.58 -0.04
C ASP A 15 16.05 0.47 0.52
N GLU A 16 16.46 0.57 1.78
CA GLU A 16 17.21 -0.48 2.48
C GLU A 16 16.49 -1.83 2.54
N PHE A 17 15.18 -1.85 2.35
CA PHE A 17 14.37 -3.07 2.38
C PHE A 17 14.20 -3.75 1.01
N ASP A 18 14.60 -3.11 -0.07
CA ASP A 18 14.42 -3.62 -1.43
C ASP A 18 15.04 -5.01 -1.65
N SER A 19 16.23 -5.23 -1.09
CA SER A 19 16.91 -6.53 -1.17
C SER A 19 16.19 -7.63 -0.40
N ALA A 20 15.53 -7.27 0.71
CA ALA A 20 14.78 -8.23 1.53
C ALA A 20 13.41 -8.59 0.93
N ILE A 21 12.86 -7.74 0.05
CA ILE A 21 11.50 -7.86 -0.46
C ILE A 21 11.45 -8.15 -1.97
N HIS A 22 12.51 -8.54 -2.63
CA HIS A 22 12.51 -8.84 -4.08
C HIS A 22 11.76 -7.78 -4.92
N ALA A 23 12.37 -6.63 -5.12
CA ALA A 23 11.80 -5.43 -5.75
C ALA A 23 11.20 -5.57 -7.16
N GLY A 24 11.36 -6.73 -7.82
CA GLY A 24 10.91 -6.96 -9.20
C GLY A 24 9.40 -6.88 -9.45
N VAL A 25 8.58 -6.88 -8.42
CA VAL A 25 7.10 -6.83 -8.55
C VAL A 25 6.57 -5.40 -8.52
N PHE A 26 7.24 -4.50 -7.80
CA PHE A 26 6.77 -3.12 -7.60
C PHE A 26 6.75 -2.32 -8.91
N TRP A 27 7.83 -2.31 -9.64
CA TRP A 27 7.96 -1.52 -10.89
C TRP A 27 7.05 -1.99 -12.02
N SER A 28 6.56 -3.24 -11.98
CA SER A 28 5.58 -3.74 -12.95
C SER A 28 4.15 -3.26 -12.72
N LEU A 29 3.88 -2.64 -11.57
CA LEU A 29 2.53 -2.24 -11.14
C LEU A 29 2.28 -0.73 -11.22
N VAL A 30 3.33 0.07 -11.32
CA VAL A 30 3.27 1.54 -11.43
C VAL A 30 2.78 2.01 -12.82
N GLY A 31 2.57 1.08 -13.75
CA GLY A 31 1.92 1.38 -15.04
C GLY A 31 0.41 1.58 -14.88
N ASP A 32 0.01 2.82 -14.77
CA ASP A 32 -1.37 3.28 -14.62
C ASP A 32 -2.23 2.91 -15.84
N PHE A 33 -2.86 1.71 -15.81
CA PHE A 33 -3.85 1.33 -16.80
C PHE A 33 -5.25 1.49 -16.23
N SER A 34 -5.91 2.57 -16.60
CA SER A 34 -7.32 2.81 -16.31
C SER A 34 -8.16 1.54 -16.50
N HIS A 35 -8.95 1.19 -15.50
CA HIS A 35 -9.82 0.02 -15.47
C HIS A 35 -10.66 -0.15 -16.75
N THR A 36 -11.13 0.98 -17.31
CA THR A 36 -11.93 1.01 -18.54
C THR A 36 -11.12 0.57 -19.78
N LEU A 37 -9.86 0.96 -19.87
CA LEU A 37 -8.97 0.55 -20.95
C LEU A 37 -8.69 -0.96 -20.86
N LEU A 38 -8.49 -1.48 -19.67
CA LEU A 38 -8.28 -2.90 -19.42
C LEU A 38 -9.48 -3.76 -19.85
N LEU A 39 -10.69 -3.33 -19.56
CA LEU A 39 -11.91 -4.04 -19.99
C LEU A 39 -12.05 -4.05 -21.51
N ARG A 40 -11.79 -2.93 -22.18
CA ARG A 40 -11.79 -2.84 -23.65
C ARG A 40 -10.69 -3.72 -24.26
N LEU A 41 -9.49 -3.69 -23.70
CA LEU A 41 -8.38 -4.56 -24.13
C LEU A 41 -8.70 -6.03 -23.93
N ASN A 42 -9.32 -6.41 -22.81
CA ASN A 42 -9.75 -7.79 -22.57
C ASN A 42 -10.73 -8.28 -23.63
N THR A 43 -11.67 -7.42 -24.05
CA THR A 43 -12.63 -7.75 -25.10
C THR A 43 -11.95 -7.90 -26.46
N LEU A 44 -11.05 -7.00 -26.83
CA LEU A 44 -10.29 -7.06 -28.08
C LEU A 44 -9.37 -8.28 -28.14
N VAL A 45 -8.61 -8.53 -27.05
CA VAL A 45 -7.70 -9.68 -26.95
C VAL A 45 -8.47 -11.00 -27.09
N ASN A 46 -9.59 -11.15 -26.38
CA ASN A 46 -10.38 -12.38 -26.47
C ASN A 46 -11.13 -12.52 -27.81
N GLY A 47 -11.48 -11.40 -28.45
CA GLY A 47 -12.00 -11.41 -29.83
C GLY A 47 -10.96 -11.97 -30.81
N ALA A 48 -9.73 -11.48 -30.78
CA ALA A 48 -8.62 -11.98 -31.59
C ALA A 48 -8.27 -13.45 -31.28
N ARG A 49 -8.24 -13.82 -29.99
CA ARG A 49 -8.00 -15.21 -29.56
C ARG A 49 -9.07 -16.17 -30.04
N ARG A 50 -10.36 -15.75 -30.06
CA ARG A 50 -11.47 -16.54 -30.63
C ARG A 50 -11.28 -16.77 -32.10
N PHE A 51 -10.88 -15.74 -32.85
CA PHE A 51 -10.60 -15.87 -34.30
C PHE A 51 -9.46 -16.85 -34.57
N LEU A 52 -8.42 -16.88 -33.69
CA LEU A 52 -7.28 -17.80 -33.76
C LEU A 52 -7.55 -19.17 -33.14
N LYS A 53 -8.80 -19.46 -32.72
CA LYS A 53 -9.20 -20.70 -32.04
C LYS A 53 -8.39 -20.99 -30.76
N LEU A 54 -7.88 -19.95 -30.09
CA LEU A 54 -7.17 -20.04 -28.82
C LEU A 54 -8.14 -20.03 -27.63
N PRO A 55 -7.84 -20.72 -26.52
CA PRO A 55 -8.70 -20.73 -25.34
C PRO A 55 -8.85 -19.32 -24.75
N TYR A 56 -9.96 -19.07 -24.06
CA TYR A 56 -10.21 -17.83 -23.34
C TYR A 56 -9.09 -17.53 -22.34
N TRP A 57 -8.67 -16.27 -22.27
CA TRP A 57 -7.70 -15.79 -21.30
C TRP A 57 -8.23 -14.58 -20.54
N SER A 58 -8.23 -14.65 -19.21
CA SER A 58 -8.75 -13.57 -18.38
C SER A 58 -7.66 -12.56 -18.03
N LEU A 59 -7.67 -11.42 -18.72
CA LEU A 59 -6.83 -10.29 -18.39
C LEU A 59 -7.14 -9.78 -16.96
N ALA A 60 -8.42 -9.76 -16.59
CA ALA A 60 -8.87 -9.37 -15.25
C ALA A 60 -8.31 -10.30 -14.16
N GLY A 61 -8.28 -11.61 -14.38
CA GLY A 61 -7.67 -12.58 -13.45
C GLY A 61 -6.17 -12.38 -13.29
N HIS A 62 -5.48 -12.09 -14.39
CA HIS A 62 -4.04 -11.79 -14.37
C HIS A 62 -3.73 -10.53 -13.55
N ILE A 63 -4.54 -9.48 -13.72
CA ILE A 63 -4.41 -8.21 -12.98
C ILE A 63 -4.73 -8.40 -11.49
N LYS A 64 -5.82 -9.12 -11.17
CA LYS A 64 -6.18 -9.44 -9.78
C LYS A 64 -5.02 -10.13 -9.05
N ASN A 65 -4.34 -11.05 -9.75
CA ASN A 65 -3.17 -11.74 -9.19
C ASN A 65 -1.96 -10.81 -8.99
N LYS A 66 -1.75 -9.82 -9.88
CA LYS A 66 -0.73 -8.79 -9.72
C LYS A 66 -1.04 -7.85 -8.55
N ILE A 67 -2.30 -7.41 -8.42
CA ILE A 67 -2.77 -6.56 -7.32
C ILE A 67 -2.57 -7.27 -5.98
N GLY A 68 -2.89 -8.57 -5.88
CA GLY A 68 -2.65 -9.35 -4.69
C GLY A 68 -1.16 -9.42 -4.29
N LYS A 69 -0.26 -9.56 -5.27
CA LYS A 69 1.20 -9.53 -5.02
C LYS A 69 1.68 -8.16 -4.57
N ALA A 70 1.11 -7.07 -5.10
CA ALA A 70 1.45 -5.72 -4.66
C ALA A 70 1.01 -5.47 -3.21
N ALA A 71 -0.20 -5.85 -2.87
CA ALA A 71 -0.69 -5.74 -1.50
C ALA A 71 0.17 -6.55 -0.51
N GLU A 72 0.60 -7.76 -0.90
CA GLU A 72 1.51 -8.57 -0.10
C GLU A 72 2.90 -7.92 0.03
N PHE A 73 3.42 -7.31 -1.05
CA PHE A 73 4.67 -6.56 -1.00
C PHE A 73 4.59 -5.39 -0.02
N ILE A 74 3.54 -4.55 -0.13
CA ILE A 74 3.32 -3.41 0.77
C ILE A 74 3.25 -3.89 2.22
N ARG A 75 2.48 -4.93 2.48
CA ARG A 75 2.35 -5.51 3.81
C ARG A 75 3.68 -5.98 4.38
N ARG A 76 4.51 -6.68 3.59
CA ARG A 76 5.84 -7.13 4.02
C ARG A 76 6.75 -5.95 4.33
N PHE A 77 6.72 -4.92 3.49
CA PHE A 77 7.48 -3.69 3.70
C PHE A 77 7.10 -3.04 5.04
N GLU A 78 5.82 -2.84 5.30
CA GLU A 78 5.30 -2.27 6.55
C GLU A 78 5.75 -3.08 7.78
N LEU A 79 5.67 -4.41 7.69
CA LEU A 79 6.10 -5.30 8.78
C LEU A 79 7.60 -5.23 9.05
N ILE A 80 8.44 -5.20 8.00
CA ILE A 80 9.90 -5.10 8.14
C ILE A 80 10.29 -3.75 8.72
N ALA A 81 9.67 -2.65 8.25
CA ALA A 81 9.90 -1.31 8.77
C ALA A 81 9.54 -1.19 10.26
N ALA A 82 8.37 -1.71 10.64
CA ALA A 82 7.94 -1.73 12.03
C ALA A 82 8.87 -2.61 12.91
N HIS A 83 9.30 -3.77 12.39
CA HIS A 83 10.25 -4.63 13.09
C HIS A 83 11.59 -3.92 13.32
N LYS A 84 12.09 -3.23 12.30
CA LYS A 84 13.33 -2.44 12.38
C LYS A 84 13.27 -1.35 13.45
N ALA A 85 12.18 -0.57 13.49
CA ALA A 85 11.98 0.43 14.52
C ALA A 85 11.98 -0.20 15.92
N ARG A 86 11.29 -1.32 16.10
CA ARG A 86 11.23 -2.05 17.37
C ARG A 86 12.59 -2.59 17.81
N GLU A 87 13.39 -3.17 16.91
CA GLU A 87 14.75 -3.63 17.19
C GLU A 87 15.64 -2.50 17.70
N LEU A 88 15.45 -1.30 17.16
CA LEU A 88 16.19 -0.09 17.54
C LEU A 88 15.57 0.67 18.72
N SER A 89 14.50 0.14 19.31
CA SER A 89 13.77 0.74 20.44
C SER A 89 13.17 2.12 20.12
N TYR A 90 12.71 2.32 18.86
CA TYR A 90 11.95 3.50 18.46
C TYR A 90 10.45 3.25 18.58
N ASP A 91 9.68 4.33 18.83
CA ASP A 91 8.22 4.31 18.93
C ASP A 91 7.54 4.24 17.56
N GLY A 92 8.26 4.62 16.50
CA GLY A 92 7.73 4.56 15.15
C GLY A 92 8.77 4.60 14.05
N TYR A 93 8.30 4.38 12.83
CA TYR A 93 9.06 4.42 11.58
C TYR A 93 8.39 5.33 10.57
N ILE A 94 9.14 6.29 10.03
CA ILE A 94 8.66 7.21 9.00
C ILE A 94 9.48 6.98 7.73
N CYS A 95 8.81 6.73 6.61
CA CYS A 95 9.46 6.50 5.30
C CYS A 95 8.59 6.95 4.12
N GLY A 96 9.15 6.83 2.93
CA GLY A 96 8.50 6.99 1.63
C GLY A 96 8.71 5.75 0.76
N HIS A 97 9.44 5.90 -0.35
CA HIS A 97 9.95 4.89 -1.28
C HIS A 97 8.88 4.11 -2.07
N ILE A 98 7.94 3.49 -1.40
CA ILE A 98 6.92 2.65 -2.07
C ILE A 98 5.76 3.44 -2.68
N HIS A 99 5.76 4.76 -2.57
CA HIS A 99 4.73 5.67 -3.08
C HIS A 99 3.30 5.31 -2.63
N GLN A 100 3.19 4.61 -1.51
CA GLN A 100 1.92 4.20 -0.94
C GLN A 100 1.75 4.87 0.41
N SER A 101 1.07 6.00 0.42
CA SER A 101 0.82 6.74 1.65
C SER A 101 -0.02 5.93 2.64
N GLY A 102 0.33 6.02 3.92
CA GLY A 102 -0.40 5.28 4.95
C GLY A 102 0.14 5.51 6.34
N MET A 103 -0.69 5.25 7.33
CA MET A 103 -0.32 5.30 8.74
C MET A 103 -1.02 4.16 9.46
N ARG A 104 -0.27 3.38 10.26
CA ARG A 104 -0.77 2.16 10.94
C ARG A 104 -0.01 1.89 12.23
N ARG A 105 -0.70 1.28 13.21
CA ARG A 105 -0.04 0.70 14.38
C ARG A 105 0.24 -0.78 14.15
N ILE A 106 1.51 -1.16 14.16
CA ILE A 106 1.97 -2.52 13.91
C ILE A 106 2.78 -2.98 15.11
N ASN A 107 2.25 -3.90 15.90
CA ASN A 107 2.91 -4.43 17.11
C ASN A 107 3.39 -3.33 18.07
N GLY A 108 2.61 -2.29 18.27
CA GLY A 108 2.92 -1.15 19.15
C GLY A 108 3.77 -0.04 18.49
N VAL A 109 4.30 -0.26 17.30
CA VAL A 109 5.08 0.73 16.53
C VAL A 109 4.16 1.52 15.59
N LEU A 110 4.29 2.84 15.55
CA LEU A 110 3.61 3.68 14.58
C LEU A 110 4.39 3.71 13.26
N TYR A 111 3.90 2.99 12.26
CA TYR A 111 4.39 3.07 10.90
C TYR A 111 3.73 4.22 10.15
N CYS A 112 4.53 5.04 9.46
CA CYS A 112 4.07 6.12 8.62
C CYS A 112 4.79 6.09 7.27
N ASN A 113 4.04 6.20 6.18
CA ASN A 113 4.57 6.45 4.85
C ASN A 113 3.94 7.73 4.30
N ASP A 114 4.75 8.70 3.92
CA ASP A 114 4.31 10.01 3.45
C ASP A 114 3.73 9.99 2.02
N GLY A 115 3.99 8.90 1.27
CA GLY A 115 3.53 8.73 -0.10
C GLY A 115 4.43 9.41 -1.12
N ASP A 116 3.82 10.23 -1.98
CA ASP A 116 4.52 10.94 -3.06
C ASP A 116 3.87 12.29 -3.38
N TRP A 117 4.65 13.15 -4.07
CA TRP A 117 4.20 14.46 -4.54
C TRP A 117 3.84 14.50 -6.04
N VAL A 118 3.89 13.38 -6.73
CA VAL A 118 3.67 13.29 -8.18
C VAL A 118 2.23 12.84 -8.49
N GLU A 119 1.79 11.75 -7.86
CA GLU A 119 0.48 11.15 -8.13
C GLU A 119 -0.54 11.43 -7.02
N HIS A 120 -0.13 11.24 -5.77
CA HIS A 120 -1.03 11.30 -4.62
C HIS A 120 -0.98 12.64 -3.88
N CYS A 121 0.11 13.42 -4.03
CA CYS A 121 0.31 14.71 -3.36
C CYS A 121 0.03 14.64 -1.86
N THR A 122 0.57 13.62 -1.19
CA THR A 122 0.37 13.39 0.24
C THR A 122 1.57 13.87 1.06
N ALA A 123 1.33 14.20 2.32
CA ALA A 123 2.36 14.57 3.29
C ALA A 123 1.99 14.09 4.69
N LEU A 124 3.02 13.71 5.45
CA LEU A 124 2.88 13.45 6.88
C LEU A 124 3.14 14.76 7.65
N VAL A 125 2.21 15.14 8.51
CA VAL A 125 2.28 16.37 9.32
C VAL A 125 2.27 16.00 10.79
N GLU A 126 3.21 16.55 11.54
CA GLU A 126 3.19 16.49 12.99
C GLU A 126 2.44 17.71 13.56
N GLU A 127 1.47 17.45 14.40
CA GLU A 127 0.73 18.48 15.14
C GLU A 127 1.52 18.97 16.37
N LYS A 128 1.17 20.14 16.92
CA LYS A 128 1.87 20.73 18.07
C LYS A 128 1.87 19.84 19.33
N ASN A 129 0.96 18.90 19.42
CA ASN A 129 0.85 17.93 20.52
C ASN A 129 1.63 16.63 20.25
N GLY A 130 2.42 16.56 19.17
CA GLY A 130 3.20 15.38 18.80
C GLY A 130 2.44 14.32 18.03
N GLN A 131 1.15 14.51 17.77
CA GLN A 131 0.33 13.56 16.98
C GLN A 131 0.57 13.74 15.48
N PHE A 132 0.49 12.65 14.74
CA PHE A 132 0.66 12.68 13.28
C PHE A 132 -0.68 12.66 12.55
N SER A 133 -0.69 13.36 11.41
CA SER A 133 -1.78 13.37 10.45
C SER A 133 -1.23 13.15 9.05
N LEU A 134 -1.85 12.27 8.27
CA LEU A 134 -1.60 12.13 6.85
C LEU A 134 -2.56 13.04 6.09
N VAL A 135 -2.03 13.97 5.30
CA VAL A 135 -2.83 14.97 4.59
C VAL A 135 -2.66 14.84 3.09
N HIS A 136 -3.73 15.05 2.34
CA HIS A 136 -3.69 15.28 0.90
C HIS A 136 -3.51 16.77 0.64
N TRP A 137 -2.42 17.17 0.01
CA TRP A 137 -2.01 18.56 -0.12
C TRP A 137 -2.34 19.18 -1.49
N ALA A 138 -3.10 18.52 -2.35
CA ALA A 138 -3.56 19.11 -3.59
C ALA A 138 -4.56 20.26 -3.32
N ASP A 139 -5.48 20.53 -4.23
CA ASP A 139 -6.39 21.69 -4.18
C ASP A 139 -7.22 21.82 -2.89
N ARG A 140 -7.37 20.77 -2.10
CA ARG A 140 -8.31 20.76 -0.95
C ARG A 140 -7.67 20.65 0.44
N LYS A 141 -6.40 20.40 0.60
CA LYS A 141 -5.76 20.20 1.92
C LYS A 141 -6.61 19.33 2.87
N GLU A 142 -6.91 18.12 2.43
CA GLU A 142 -7.78 17.22 3.15
C GLU A 142 -6.96 16.29 4.08
N VAL A 143 -7.39 16.11 5.32
CA VAL A 143 -6.80 15.13 6.23
C VAL A 143 -7.35 13.77 5.87
N LEU A 144 -6.47 12.85 5.47
CA LEU A 144 -6.82 11.49 5.09
C LEU A 144 -6.90 10.56 6.30
N LEU A 145 -5.94 10.69 7.23
CA LEU A 145 -5.83 9.85 8.42
C LEU A 145 -5.30 10.69 9.59
N ARG A 146 -5.80 10.42 10.79
CA ARG A 146 -5.26 10.94 12.04
C ARG A 146 -4.76 9.78 12.90
N GLU A 147 -3.64 9.96 13.59
CA GLU A 147 -3.08 8.92 14.45
C GLU A 147 -4.07 8.41 15.51
N GLN A 148 -4.85 9.30 16.11
CA GLN A 148 -5.83 8.98 17.13
C GLN A 148 -7.02 8.13 16.64
N GLU A 149 -7.22 8.05 15.31
CA GLU A 149 -8.30 7.27 14.67
C GLU A 149 -7.82 5.87 14.26
N LEU A 150 -6.53 5.56 14.44
CA LEU A 150 -5.98 4.25 14.09
C LEU A 150 -6.41 3.20 15.12
N PRO A 151 -6.76 1.99 14.67
CA PRO A 151 -7.01 0.88 15.57
C PRO A 151 -5.72 0.52 16.34
N GLU A 152 -5.85 0.12 17.60
CA GLU A 152 -4.70 -0.28 18.43
C GLU A 152 -3.99 -1.54 17.90
N HIS A 153 -4.74 -2.43 17.28
CA HIS A 153 -4.22 -3.61 16.59
C HIS A 153 -4.61 -3.62 15.14
N TRP A 154 -3.62 -3.80 14.28
CA TRP A 154 -3.85 -4.06 12.87
C TRP A 154 -4.00 -5.56 12.66
N ASP A 155 -5.23 -6.03 12.75
CA ASP A 155 -5.59 -7.37 12.30
C ASP A 155 -5.55 -7.41 10.77
N ALA A 156 -4.93 -8.46 10.24
CA ALA A 156 -4.74 -8.68 8.81
C ALA A 156 -5.97 -8.27 7.99
N LEU A 157 -5.70 -7.71 6.80
CA LEU A 157 -6.68 -7.31 5.78
C LEU A 157 -8.00 -8.09 5.88
N PRO A 158 -9.17 -7.44 5.74
CA PRO A 158 -10.42 -8.16 5.61
C PRO A 158 -10.25 -9.20 4.51
N GLN A 159 -10.37 -10.47 4.86
CA GLN A 159 -10.37 -11.55 3.89
C GLN A 159 -11.44 -11.20 2.87
N SER A 160 -11.05 -11.09 1.60
CA SER A 160 -12.01 -10.95 0.52
C SER A 160 -13.09 -12.01 0.74
N PRO A 161 -14.40 -11.69 0.68
CA PRO A 161 -15.42 -12.70 0.85
C PRO A 161 -15.14 -13.80 -0.16
N VAL A 162 -14.79 -14.97 0.34
CA VAL A 162 -14.77 -16.19 -0.45
C VAL A 162 -16.21 -16.42 -0.83
N THR A 163 -16.58 -16.11 -2.07
CA THR A 163 -17.86 -16.56 -2.62
C THR A 163 -17.80 -18.10 -2.63
N GLU A 164 -18.40 -18.71 -1.63
CA GLU A 164 -18.72 -20.14 -1.68
C GLU A 164 -19.50 -20.39 -2.96
N GLY A 165 -18.87 -21.12 -3.86
CA GLY A 165 -19.47 -21.58 -5.08
C GLY A 165 -20.69 -22.43 -4.76
N GLY A 166 -21.88 -21.88 -5.06
CA GLY A 166 -23.12 -22.63 -4.96
C GLY A 166 -23.01 -23.93 -5.78
N ARG A 167 -23.13 -25.04 -5.11
CA ARG A 167 -23.43 -26.32 -5.75
C ARG A 167 -24.80 -26.17 -6.41
N ILE A 168 -24.81 -26.26 -7.72
CA ILE A 168 -26.05 -26.52 -8.47
C ILE A 168 -26.27 -28.03 -8.40
N SER A 169 -27.31 -28.43 -7.73
CA SER A 169 -27.90 -29.78 -7.78
C SER A 169 -28.65 -29.96 -9.11
#